data_1425b3a3ef97b6e98cf2c1c3aee19d4b
#
_entry.id   1425b3a3ef97b6e98cf2c1c3aee19d4b
#
_cell.length_a   1.000
_cell.length_b   1.000
_cell.length_c   1.000
_cell.angle_alpha   90.00
_cell.angle_beta   90.00
_cell.angle_gamma   90.00
#
_symmetry.space_group_name_H-M   'P 1'
#
loop_
_entity.id
_entity.type
_entity.pdbx_description
1 polymer ?
#
loop_
_entity_poly.entity_id
_entity_poly.type
_entity_poly.pdbx_seq_one_letter_code
_entity_poly.pdbx_strand_id
1 'polypeptide(L)'
;MKTIFLSLFICILFLSCEKSSVSEGSAYSEAVYSVEFTGKWKAPEFGVPSGVHFTTILGMIHNSQTYQWKEGELASWGVERIAESGNTGPMVIEIDSIVALGKAISYVVINAPTPTGSNKTNIYCNSNYPYISFETMLAPTPDWFTGISSFNLYA
;
A
#
# COMPACT_ATOMS: atom_id res chain seq x y z
N MET A 1 20.81 -12.04 87.74
CA MET A 1 20.25 -12.87 86.65
C MET A 1 19.84 -11.94 85.51
N LYS A 2 20.62 -11.97 84.38
CA LYS A 2 20.35 -11.14 83.18
C LYS A 2 19.83 -12.06 82.10
N THR A 3 18.57 -11.89 81.77
CA THR A 3 17.90 -12.60 80.67
C THR A 3 18.18 -11.89 79.37
N ILE A 4 18.88 -12.57 78.44
CA ILE A 4 19.14 -12.09 77.10
C ILE A 4 18.01 -12.54 76.20
N PHE A 5 17.22 -11.59 75.62
CA PHE A 5 16.22 -11.84 74.60
C PHE A 5 16.90 -11.87 73.23
N LEU A 6 16.99 -13.04 72.62
CA LEU A 6 17.46 -13.20 71.27
C LEU A 6 16.28 -12.97 70.30
N SER A 7 16.27 -11.82 69.64
CA SER A 7 15.30 -11.49 68.61
C SER A 7 15.70 -12.16 67.29
N LEU A 8 14.94 -13.15 66.88
CA LEU A 8 15.10 -13.84 65.57
C LEU A 8 14.46 -13.00 64.46
N PHE A 9 15.27 -12.33 63.66
CA PHE A 9 14.81 -11.53 62.53
C PHE A 9 14.63 -12.46 61.33
N ILE A 10 13.37 -12.84 61.03
CA ILE A 10 13.02 -13.63 59.84
C ILE A 10 12.94 -12.69 58.66
N CYS A 11 13.95 -12.74 57.80
CA CYS A 11 13.98 -12.01 56.54
C CYS A 11 13.14 -12.77 55.50
N ILE A 12 11.91 -12.34 55.22
CA ILE A 12 11.06 -12.90 54.20
C ILE A 12 11.46 -12.27 52.86
N LEU A 13 12.21 -13.00 52.07
CA LEU A 13 12.54 -12.64 50.65
C LEU A 13 11.26 -12.86 49.82
N PHE A 14 10.57 -11.79 49.47
CA PHE A 14 9.57 -11.81 48.44
C PHE A 14 10.29 -11.92 47.08
N LEU A 15 10.32 -13.10 46.49
CA LEU A 15 10.61 -13.24 45.07
C LEU A 15 9.40 -12.67 44.29
N SER A 16 9.50 -11.42 43.90
CA SER A 16 8.61 -10.84 42.91
C SER A 16 8.98 -11.45 41.57
N CYS A 17 8.20 -12.41 41.10
CA CYS A 17 8.24 -12.85 39.72
C CYS A 17 7.56 -11.78 38.87
N GLU A 18 8.31 -10.84 38.32
CA GLU A 18 7.82 -9.98 37.28
C GLU A 18 7.47 -10.85 36.07
N LYS A 19 6.18 -11.06 35.87
CA LYS A 19 5.65 -11.55 34.62
C LYS A 19 5.92 -10.47 33.58
N SER A 20 7.03 -10.62 32.82
CA SER A 20 7.18 -9.84 31.61
C SER A 20 5.97 -10.16 30.72
N SER A 21 5.05 -9.23 30.65
CA SER A 21 4.03 -9.24 29.61
C SER A 21 4.78 -9.02 28.29
N VAL A 22 5.11 -10.12 27.61
CA VAL A 22 5.35 -10.08 26.18
C VAL A 22 4.05 -9.55 25.61
N SER A 23 4.05 -8.30 25.14
CA SER A 23 2.96 -7.79 24.34
C SER A 23 2.92 -8.76 23.15
N GLU A 24 1.88 -9.58 23.06
CA GLU A 24 1.54 -10.23 21.81
C GLU A 24 1.27 -9.11 20.82
N GLY A 25 2.32 -8.67 20.13
CA GLY A 25 2.18 -7.85 18.95
C GLY A 25 1.24 -8.61 18.05
N SER A 26 0.14 -8.00 17.66
CA SER A 26 -0.79 -8.55 16.68
C SER A 26 0.04 -9.09 15.53
N ALA A 27 0.16 -10.42 15.45
CA ALA A 27 0.95 -11.09 14.43
C ALA A 27 0.21 -10.91 13.10
N TYR A 28 0.52 -9.81 12.38
CA TYR A 28 0.07 -9.66 11.00
C TYR A 28 0.95 -10.54 10.11
N SER A 29 0.33 -11.22 9.16
CA SER A 29 1.08 -11.94 8.13
C SER A 29 1.62 -10.97 7.10
N GLU A 30 2.89 -11.14 6.73
CA GLU A 30 3.56 -10.37 5.68
C GLU A 30 3.62 -11.18 4.39
N ALA A 31 3.54 -10.50 3.26
CA ALA A 31 3.68 -11.10 1.94
C ALA A 31 4.42 -10.17 0.98
N VAL A 32 5.11 -10.79 0.03
CA VAL A 32 5.75 -10.11 -1.10
C VAL A 32 5.12 -10.64 -2.38
N TYR A 33 4.62 -9.74 -3.22
CA TYR A 33 4.08 -10.07 -4.52
C TYR A 33 4.91 -9.42 -5.63
N SER A 34 5.04 -10.12 -6.74
CA SER A 34 5.50 -9.52 -7.99
C SER A 34 4.27 -9.08 -8.79
N VAL A 35 4.13 -7.79 -8.98
CA VAL A 35 3.04 -7.20 -9.76
C VAL A 35 3.58 -6.85 -11.13
N GLU A 36 2.99 -7.43 -12.18
CA GLU A 36 3.32 -7.17 -13.58
C GLU A 36 2.15 -6.47 -14.26
N PHE A 37 2.44 -5.34 -14.91
CA PHE A 37 1.51 -4.66 -15.79
C PHE A 37 1.90 -4.97 -17.24
N THR A 38 0.96 -5.57 -18.00
CA THR A 38 1.17 -5.94 -19.39
C THR A 38 0.28 -5.11 -20.30
N GLY A 39 0.88 -4.31 -21.18
CA GLY A 39 0.20 -3.60 -22.25
C GLY A 39 -0.31 -4.59 -23.29
N LYS A 40 -1.59 -4.50 -23.63
CA LYS A 40 -2.22 -5.34 -24.68
C LYS A 40 -2.92 -4.47 -25.70
N TRP A 41 -2.28 -3.39 -26.09
CA TRP A 41 -2.84 -2.50 -27.11
C TRP A 41 -2.86 -3.20 -28.46
N LYS A 42 -4.05 -3.55 -28.91
CA LYS A 42 -4.28 -4.21 -30.20
C LYS A 42 -5.01 -3.27 -31.15
N ALA A 43 -4.73 -3.39 -32.41
CA ALA A 43 -5.38 -2.64 -33.49
C ALA A 43 -6.19 -3.55 -34.39
N PRO A 44 -7.29 -4.16 -33.97
CA PRO A 44 -8.02 -5.01 -34.91
C PRO A 44 -9.05 -4.26 -35.76
N GLU A 45 -9.68 -3.20 -35.23
CA GLU A 45 -10.81 -2.57 -35.93
C GLU A 45 -10.65 -1.08 -36.17
N PHE A 46 -9.92 -0.36 -35.35
CA PHE A 46 -9.81 1.11 -35.37
C PHE A 46 -8.37 1.62 -35.62
N GLY A 47 -7.42 0.75 -35.83
CA GLY A 47 -6.01 1.10 -35.91
C GLY A 47 -5.41 1.39 -34.53
N VAL A 48 -4.08 1.48 -34.45
CA VAL A 48 -3.39 1.98 -33.26
C VAL A 48 -3.20 3.49 -33.43
N PRO A 49 -3.72 4.32 -32.51
CA PRO A 49 -3.48 5.75 -32.59
C PRO A 49 -1.98 6.06 -32.63
N SER A 50 -1.58 7.08 -33.39
CA SER A 50 -0.19 7.55 -33.37
C SER A 50 0.17 8.04 -31.96
N GLY A 51 1.35 7.63 -31.48
CA GLY A 51 1.85 8.09 -30.18
C GLY A 51 1.24 7.38 -28.96
N VAL A 52 0.51 6.25 -29.16
CA VAL A 52 -0.05 5.48 -28.05
C VAL A 52 1.03 5.02 -27.09
N HIS A 53 0.82 5.22 -25.80
CA HIS A 53 1.70 4.79 -24.72
C HIS A 53 0.98 4.76 -23.38
N PHE A 54 1.56 4.09 -22.40
CA PHE A 54 1.22 4.23 -20.99
C PHE A 54 2.18 5.20 -20.32
N THR A 55 1.75 5.86 -19.26
CA THR A 55 2.63 6.65 -18.40
C THR A 55 3.12 5.79 -17.23
N THR A 56 3.93 6.35 -16.33
CA THR A 56 4.29 5.66 -15.09
C THR A 56 3.03 5.22 -14.36
N ILE A 57 2.98 3.94 -14.00
CA ILE A 57 1.92 3.38 -13.18
C ILE A 57 2.21 3.76 -11.72
N LEU A 58 1.28 4.43 -11.06
CA LEU A 58 1.41 4.85 -9.68
C LEU A 58 0.19 4.43 -8.87
N GLY A 59 0.45 3.95 -7.67
CA GLY A 59 -0.57 3.58 -6.72
C GLY A 59 -0.04 3.33 -5.32
N MET A 60 -0.81 2.60 -4.51
CA MET A 60 -0.51 2.37 -3.11
C MET A 60 -0.95 1.00 -2.62
N ILE A 61 -0.31 0.54 -1.54
CA ILE A 61 -0.76 -0.57 -0.70
C ILE A 61 -1.51 0.02 0.50
N HIS A 62 -2.76 -0.36 0.70
CA HIS A 62 -3.65 0.30 1.65
C HIS A 62 -4.61 -0.65 2.38
N ASN A 63 -5.30 -0.13 3.39
CA ASN A 63 -6.37 -0.81 4.11
C ASN A 63 -7.76 -0.48 3.52
N SER A 64 -8.82 -1.05 4.10
CA SER A 64 -10.20 -0.83 3.64
C SER A 64 -10.78 0.56 3.93
N GLN A 65 -10.03 1.45 4.60
CA GLN A 65 -10.51 2.79 4.97
C GLN A 65 -10.20 3.85 3.91
N THR A 66 -9.57 3.43 2.80
CA THR A 66 -9.25 4.32 1.69
C THR A 66 -9.28 3.56 0.36
N TYR A 67 -9.29 4.30 -0.71
CA TYR A 67 -9.16 3.83 -2.10
C TYR A 67 -8.47 4.93 -2.92
N GLN A 68 -7.91 4.58 -4.05
CA GLN A 68 -7.29 5.56 -4.94
C GLN A 68 -8.35 6.19 -5.86
N TRP A 69 -9.21 5.36 -6.41
CA TRP A 69 -10.37 5.77 -7.20
C TRP A 69 -11.50 4.75 -7.02
N LYS A 70 -12.73 5.14 -7.34
CA LYS A 70 -13.90 4.28 -7.22
C LYS A 70 -14.91 4.62 -8.29
N GLU A 71 -15.48 3.59 -8.92
CA GLU A 71 -16.51 3.77 -9.94
C GLU A 71 -17.72 4.52 -9.39
N GLY A 72 -18.17 5.52 -10.14
CA GLY A 72 -19.31 6.36 -9.76
C GLY A 72 -18.98 7.51 -8.79
N GLU A 73 -17.74 7.63 -8.33
CA GLU A 73 -17.27 8.72 -7.49
C GLU A 73 -16.48 9.75 -8.31
N LEU A 74 -16.41 10.98 -7.82
CA LEU A 74 -15.57 12.00 -8.44
C LEU A 74 -14.09 11.62 -8.28
N ALA A 75 -13.32 11.80 -9.36
CA ALA A 75 -11.87 11.65 -9.33
C ALA A 75 -11.24 12.65 -8.37
N SER A 76 -10.20 12.22 -7.64
CA SER A 76 -9.34 13.12 -6.91
C SER A 76 -8.48 13.93 -7.88
N TRP A 77 -7.84 14.99 -7.38
CA TRP A 77 -6.89 15.76 -8.18
C TRP A 77 -5.73 14.91 -8.71
N GLY A 78 -5.26 13.94 -7.91
CA GLY A 78 -4.21 13.00 -8.32
C GLY A 78 -4.64 12.12 -9.50
N VAL A 79 -5.85 11.54 -9.44
CA VAL A 79 -6.43 10.73 -10.52
C VAL A 79 -6.62 11.56 -11.79
N GLU A 80 -7.22 12.75 -11.67
CA GLU A 80 -7.38 13.71 -12.77
C GLU A 80 -6.06 14.00 -13.48
N ARG A 81 -5.01 14.36 -12.73
CA ARG A 81 -3.71 14.73 -13.31
C ARG A 81 -2.98 13.56 -13.96
N ILE A 82 -3.16 12.34 -13.46
CA ILE A 82 -2.65 11.14 -14.15
C ILE A 82 -3.43 10.93 -15.45
N ALA A 83 -4.77 10.96 -15.42
CA ALA A 83 -5.60 10.73 -16.58
C ALA A 83 -5.38 11.73 -17.71
N GLU A 84 -5.25 13.02 -17.38
CA GLU A 84 -5.10 14.10 -18.34
C GLU A 84 -3.70 14.25 -18.93
N SER A 85 -2.67 13.97 -18.15
CA SER A 85 -1.29 14.34 -18.52
C SER A 85 -0.21 13.34 -18.12
N GLY A 86 -0.59 12.24 -17.44
CA GLY A 86 0.36 11.30 -16.87
C GLY A 86 1.20 11.88 -15.71
N ASN A 87 0.81 13.03 -15.19
CA ASN A 87 1.53 13.69 -14.09
C ASN A 87 1.19 13.04 -12.76
N THR A 88 2.14 12.30 -12.20
CA THR A 88 1.99 11.57 -10.94
C THR A 88 2.21 12.43 -9.68
N GLY A 89 2.74 13.64 -9.81
CA GLY A 89 3.08 14.50 -8.67
C GLY A 89 1.94 14.76 -7.69
N PRO A 90 0.74 15.16 -8.13
CA PRO A 90 -0.41 15.34 -7.25
C PRO A 90 -0.84 14.04 -6.51
N MET A 91 -0.81 12.90 -7.20
CA MET A 91 -1.13 11.61 -6.57
C MET A 91 -0.11 11.22 -5.50
N VAL A 92 1.17 11.56 -5.68
CA VAL A 92 2.20 11.36 -4.64
C VAL A 92 1.81 12.12 -3.37
N ILE A 93 1.41 13.39 -3.49
CA ILE A 93 0.99 14.22 -2.34
C ILE A 93 -0.24 13.62 -1.64
N GLU A 94 -1.20 13.10 -2.40
CA GLU A 94 -2.38 12.44 -1.84
C GLU A 94 -2.00 11.15 -1.11
N ILE A 95 -1.16 10.30 -1.71
CA ILE A 95 -0.69 9.05 -1.07
C ILE A 95 0.11 9.36 0.20
N ASP A 96 0.99 10.37 0.20
CA ASP A 96 1.72 10.78 1.41
C ASP A 96 0.77 11.15 2.55
N SER A 97 -0.30 11.87 2.22
CA SER A 97 -1.34 12.23 3.20
C SER A 97 -2.07 11.00 3.74
N ILE A 98 -2.38 10.04 2.88
CA ILE A 98 -3.04 8.77 3.23
C ILE A 98 -2.11 7.91 4.11
N VAL A 99 -0.81 7.85 3.81
CA VAL A 99 0.20 7.16 4.62
C VAL A 99 0.33 7.83 6.00
N ALA A 100 0.37 9.15 6.06
CA ALA A 100 0.41 9.89 7.33
C ALA A 100 -0.82 9.63 8.23
N LEU A 101 -1.96 9.31 7.63
CA LEU A 101 -3.19 8.90 8.34
C LEU A 101 -3.22 7.41 8.72
N GLY A 102 -2.17 6.64 8.43
CA GLY A 102 -2.10 5.20 8.71
C GLY A 102 -3.06 4.35 7.86
N LYS A 103 -3.48 4.84 6.70
CA LYS A 103 -4.41 4.13 5.80
C LYS A 103 -3.70 3.43 4.64
N ALA A 104 -2.45 3.79 4.35
CA ALA A 104 -1.57 3.12 3.40
C ALA A 104 -0.17 2.94 4.02
N ILE A 105 0.66 2.06 3.44
CA ILE A 105 2.03 1.78 3.93
C ILE A 105 3.12 2.03 2.89
N SER A 106 2.80 2.02 1.62
CA SER A 106 3.81 2.19 0.57
C SER A 106 3.19 2.57 -0.76
N TYR A 107 4.04 3.10 -1.65
CA TYR A 107 3.73 3.28 -3.05
C TYR A 107 3.81 1.97 -3.83
N VAL A 108 3.04 1.93 -4.92
CA VAL A 108 3.23 0.99 -6.03
C VAL A 108 3.70 1.80 -7.22
N VAL A 109 4.92 1.56 -7.67
CA VAL A 109 5.49 2.25 -8.84
C VAL A 109 5.97 1.21 -9.85
N ILE A 110 5.43 1.26 -11.06
CA ILE A 110 5.88 0.45 -12.19
C ILE A 110 6.22 1.40 -13.34
N ASN A 111 7.43 1.29 -13.90
CA ASN A 111 7.79 2.06 -15.07
C ASN A 111 6.84 1.78 -16.23
N ALA A 112 6.53 2.80 -17.03
CA ALA A 112 5.67 2.65 -18.19
C ALA A 112 6.18 1.55 -19.11
N PRO A 113 5.40 0.51 -19.43
CA PRO A 113 5.76 -0.45 -20.46
C PRO A 113 5.52 0.15 -21.87
N THR A 114 6.07 -0.50 -22.89
CA THR A 114 5.62 -0.23 -24.26
C THR A 114 4.14 -0.65 -24.42
N PRO A 115 3.44 -0.17 -25.47
CA PRO A 115 2.01 -0.50 -25.66
C PRO A 115 1.68 -2.00 -25.66
N THR A 116 2.63 -2.85 -26.03
CA THR A 116 2.48 -4.32 -26.07
C THR A 116 3.50 -5.07 -25.22
N GLY A 117 4.26 -4.35 -24.39
CA GLY A 117 5.25 -4.91 -23.48
C GLY A 117 4.75 -5.02 -22.06
N SER A 118 5.63 -5.46 -21.16
CA SER A 118 5.35 -5.51 -19.73
C SER A 118 6.47 -4.93 -18.89
N ASN A 119 6.12 -4.42 -17.71
CA ASN A 119 7.05 -4.09 -16.65
C ASN A 119 6.47 -4.54 -15.31
N LYS A 120 7.34 -4.82 -14.35
CA LYS A 120 6.97 -5.36 -13.04
C LYS A 120 7.71 -4.66 -11.90
N THR A 121 7.13 -4.77 -10.73
CA THR A 121 7.75 -4.37 -9.45
C THR A 121 7.38 -5.37 -8.37
N ASN A 122 8.20 -5.44 -7.32
CA ASN A 122 7.83 -6.18 -6.12
C ASN A 122 7.20 -5.23 -5.13
N ILE A 123 6.14 -5.70 -4.48
CA ILE A 123 5.41 -4.98 -3.44
C ILE A 123 5.42 -5.77 -2.15
N TYR A 124 5.42 -5.03 -1.03
CA TYR A 124 5.24 -5.59 0.30
C TYR A 124 3.86 -5.22 0.80
N CYS A 125 3.14 -6.18 1.34
CA CYS A 125 1.86 -5.95 1.99
C CYS A 125 1.74 -6.82 3.25
N ASN A 126 0.75 -6.55 4.06
CA ASN A 126 0.43 -7.36 5.23
C ASN A 126 -1.09 -7.40 5.45
N SER A 127 -1.55 -8.26 6.34
CA SER A 127 -2.98 -8.46 6.57
C SER A 127 -3.73 -7.22 7.09
N ASN A 128 -3.03 -6.19 7.60
CA ASN A 128 -3.62 -4.89 7.97
C ASN A 128 -3.80 -3.97 6.76
N TYR A 129 -3.00 -4.18 5.70
CA TYR A 129 -3.02 -3.42 4.45
C TYR A 129 -3.07 -4.39 3.26
N PRO A 130 -4.22 -5.08 3.09
CA PRO A 130 -4.33 -6.17 2.12
C PRO A 130 -4.68 -5.70 0.71
N TYR A 131 -4.91 -4.42 0.49
CA TYR A 131 -5.39 -3.92 -0.80
C TYR A 131 -4.29 -3.24 -1.59
N ILE A 132 -4.35 -3.42 -2.91
CA ILE A 132 -3.56 -2.68 -3.88
C ILE A 132 -4.47 -1.85 -4.79
N SER A 133 -4.08 -0.61 -5.03
CA SER A 133 -4.66 0.25 -6.07
C SER A 133 -3.54 0.86 -6.88
N PHE A 134 -3.74 1.02 -8.18
CA PHE A 134 -2.85 1.79 -9.05
C PHE A 134 -3.57 2.20 -10.34
N GLU A 135 -2.98 3.18 -11.03
CA GLU A 135 -3.48 3.64 -12.32
C GLU A 135 -2.37 4.17 -13.22
N THR A 136 -2.65 4.28 -14.51
CA THR A 136 -1.80 4.88 -15.54
C THR A 136 -2.66 5.50 -16.62
N MET A 137 -2.18 6.59 -17.22
CA MET A 137 -2.85 7.20 -18.36
C MET A 137 -2.84 6.28 -19.58
N LEU A 138 -3.90 6.35 -20.37
CA LEU A 138 -3.98 5.79 -21.71
C LEU A 138 -3.71 6.89 -22.75
N ALA A 139 -2.44 7.21 -22.97
CA ALA A 139 -2.07 8.29 -23.90
C ALA A 139 -2.14 7.84 -25.38
N PRO A 140 -2.53 8.75 -26.30
CA PRO A 140 -2.71 10.19 -26.15
C PRO A 140 -4.18 10.62 -25.91
N THR A 141 -4.87 10.01 -24.99
CA THR A 141 -6.22 10.45 -24.65
C THR A 141 -6.18 11.59 -23.63
N PRO A 142 -7.12 12.55 -23.64
CA PRO A 142 -7.11 13.67 -22.70
C PRO A 142 -7.56 13.31 -21.28
N ASP A 143 -8.33 12.20 -21.08
CA ASP A 143 -9.03 11.95 -19.81
C ASP A 143 -9.09 10.47 -19.43
N TRP A 144 -8.39 9.60 -20.14
CA TRP A 144 -8.54 8.17 -19.92
C TRP A 144 -7.37 7.58 -19.17
N PHE A 145 -7.71 6.75 -18.21
CA PHE A 145 -6.75 5.95 -17.46
C PHE A 145 -7.21 4.48 -17.39
N THR A 146 -6.32 3.61 -16.97
CA THR A 146 -6.59 2.23 -16.62
C THR A 146 -5.85 1.86 -15.34
N GLY A 147 -6.36 0.87 -14.62
CA GLY A 147 -5.78 0.44 -13.37
C GLY A 147 -6.66 -0.54 -12.62
N ILE A 148 -6.30 -0.77 -11.38
CA ILE A 148 -7.12 -1.52 -10.41
C ILE A 148 -7.34 -0.66 -9.18
N SER A 149 -8.47 -0.83 -8.51
CA SER A 149 -8.76 -0.16 -7.26
C SER A 149 -9.21 -1.16 -6.21
N SER A 150 -8.57 -1.11 -5.05
CA SER A 150 -8.90 -1.93 -3.87
C SER A 150 -8.94 -3.43 -4.15
N PHE A 151 -8.01 -3.93 -4.97
CA PHE A 151 -7.87 -5.36 -5.18
C PHE A 151 -7.27 -6.02 -3.93
N ASN A 152 -7.96 -7.01 -3.38
CA ASN A 152 -7.53 -7.71 -2.16
C ASN A 152 -6.47 -8.77 -2.49
N LEU A 153 -5.30 -8.64 -1.89
CA LEU A 153 -4.15 -9.55 -2.05
C LEU A 153 -4.22 -10.77 -1.11
N TYR A 154 -5.15 -10.76 -0.13
CA TYR A 154 -5.33 -11.83 0.88
C TYR A 154 -6.69 -12.55 0.74
N ALA A 155 -7.37 -12.41 -0.38
CA ALA A 155 -8.66 -13.07 -0.63
C ALA A 155 -8.49 -14.52 -1.08
#